data_75d0d7d7c57b116b8cfe1d0054243f96
#
_entry.id   75d0d7d7c57b116b8cfe1d0054243f96
#
_cell.length_a   1.000
_cell.length_b   1.000
_cell.length_c   1.000
_cell.angle_alpha   90.00
_cell.angle_beta   90.00
_cell.angle_gamma   90.00
#
_symmetry.space_group_name_H-M   'P 1'
#
loop_
_entity.id
_entity.type
_entity.pdbx_description
1 polymer ?
#
loop_
_entity_poly.entity_id
_entity_poly.type
_entity_poly.pdbx_seq_one_letter_code
_entity_poly.pdbx_strand_id
1 'polypeptide(L)'
;VHRVPADAGGQGVEVRGEETDSTDTFKVSGRGELHLSILIETMRRQGYEFQVSRPKVILKEIDGKTCEPMELLIVEVPEQYVGAVIEKLGSRKGELINMGTRDGGATHLEFRIPSRGLIGYRAEFLTDTNGNGIMNQLFDGYEPYKGEIVTRERGSIVAHETGVSTAYGLFNTQDRGRLFIPAGVEVYE
;
A
#
# COMPACT_ATOMS: atom_id res chain seq x y z
N VAL A 1 13.20 -28.63 -1.47
CA VAL A 1 11.81 -28.49 -1.93
C VAL A 1 10.97 -28.22 -0.69
N HIS A 2 10.79 -26.95 -0.33
CA HIS A 2 9.89 -26.59 0.76
C HIS A 2 8.54 -26.24 0.16
N ARG A 3 7.60 -27.20 0.22
CA ARG A 3 6.18 -26.90 -0.02
C ARG A 3 5.75 -25.84 1.00
N VAL A 4 5.15 -24.76 0.54
CA VAL A 4 4.32 -23.91 1.43
C VAL A 4 3.29 -24.86 2.03
N PRO A 5 3.21 -25.01 3.36
CA PRO A 5 2.26 -25.95 3.97
C PRO A 5 0.85 -25.57 3.53
N ALA A 6 0.11 -26.52 2.99
CA ALA A 6 -1.29 -26.35 2.61
C ALA A 6 -2.20 -25.99 3.82
N ASP A 7 -1.66 -26.16 5.04
CA ASP A 7 -2.39 -26.00 6.31
C ASP A 7 -2.19 -24.63 6.98
N ALA A 8 -1.47 -23.67 6.37
CA ALA A 8 -1.31 -22.31 6.92
C ALA A 8 -2.61 -21.47 6.83
N GLY A 9 -3.67 -22.02 6.23
CA GLY A 9 -4.98 -21.41 6.12
C GLY A 9 -6.00 -22.08 7.03
N GLY A 10 -6.14 -21.58 8.24
CA GLY A 10 -7.32 -21.92 9.05
C GLY A 10 -8.57 -21.45 8.32
N GLN A 11 -9.49 -22.40 8.06
CA GLN A 11 -10.85 -22.24 7.53
C GLN A 11 -11.04 -21.22 6.37
N GLY A 12 -10.94 -21.71 5.14
CA GLY A 12 -11.71 -21.17 4.02
C GLY A 12 -11.07 -20.08 3.17
N VAL A 13 -9.76 -19.83 3.22
CA VAL A 13 -9.12 -18.82 2.39
C VAL A 13 -7.99 -19.44 1.57
N GLU A 14 -8.26 -19.67 0.29
CA GLU A 14 -7.27 -20.20 -0.65
C GLU A 14 -6.15 -19.17 -0.90
N VAL A 15 -4.95 -19.47 -0.40
CA VAL A 15 -3.70 -18.87 -0.86
C VAL A 15 -3.13 -19.81 -1.94
N ARG A 16 -2.90 -19.26 -3.14
CA ARG A 16 -2.26 -20.00 -4.23
C ARG A 16 -0.78 -19.70 -4.26
N GLY A 17 0.04 -20.73 -4.11
CA GLY A 17 1.48 -20.68 -4.32
C GLY A 17 1.84 -21.30 -5.67
N GLU A 18 2.56 -20.58 -6.51
CA GLU A 18 3.09 -21.05 -7.79
C GLU A 18 4.62 -21.05 -7.71
N GLU A 19 5.26 -22.13 -8.19
CA GLU A 19 6.70 -22.16 -8.39
C GLU A 19 7.06 -21.24 -9.56
N THR A 20 8.17 -20.52 -9.43
CA THR A 20 8.73 -19.70 -10.50
C THR A 20 9.89 -20.44 -11.17
N ASP A 21 10.47 -19.87 -12.23
CA ASP A 21 11.67 -20.41 -12.89
C ASP A 21 12.89 -20.47 -11.97
N SER A 22 12.83 -19.84 -10.80
CA SER A 22 13.84 -19.87 -9.74
C SER A 22 13.42 -20.84 -8.63
N THR A 23 14.32 -21.71 -8.22
CA THR A 23 14.08 -22.71 -7.16
C THR A 23 13.81 -22.11 -5.78
N ASP A 24 14.20 -20.86 -5.57
CA ASP A 24 14.15 -20.15 -4.29
C ASP A 24 13.06 -19.06 -4.22
N THR A 25 12.28 -18.92 -5.28
CA THR A 25 11.26 -17.87 -5.36
C THR A 25 9.89 -18.47 -5.64
N PHE A 26 8.90 -18.06 -4.86
CA PHE A 26 7.51 -18.46 -5.00
C PHE A 26 6.62 -17.26 -5.28
N LYS A 27 5.71 -17.39 -6.22
CA LYS A 27 4.65 -16.42 -6.45
C LYS A 27 3.44 -16.81 -5.61
N VAL A 28 3.05 -15.94 -4.70
CA VAL A 28 1.94 -16.17 -3.79
C VAL A 28 0.81 -15.20 -4.10
N SER A 29 -0.39 -15.74 -4.32
CA SER A 29 -1.59 -14.95 -4.62
C SER A 29 -2.62 -15.10 -3.51
N GLY A 30 -3.21 -13.99 -3.08
CA GLY A 30 -4.25 -13.93 -2.06
C GLY A 30 -5.32 -12.90 -2.42
N ARG A 31 -6.41 -12.85 -1.64
CA ARG A 31 -7.52 -11.91 -1.88
C ARG A 31 -7.15 -10.45 -1.71
N GLY A 32 -6.13 -10.16 -0.87
CA GLY A 32 -5.71 -8.80 -0.59
C GLY A 32 -4.52 -8.75 0.37
N GLU A 33 -4.10 -7.54 0.72
CA GLU A 33 -2.91 -7.31 1.56
C GLU A 33 -3.01 -7.99 2.94
N LEU A 34 -4.15 -7.88 3.61
CA LEU A 34 -4.34 -8.47 4.93
C LEU A 34 -4.16 -10.00 4.88
N HIS A 35 -4.69 -10.64 3.83
CA HIS A 35 -4.58 -12.07 3.66
C HIS A 35 -3.12 -12.53 3.47
N LEU A 36 -2.37 -11.81 2.65
CA LEU A 36 -0.94 -12.06 2.46
C LEU A 36 -0.13 -11.77 3.73
N SER A 37 -0.49 -10.72 4.47
CA SER A 37 0.17 -10.37 5.74
C SER A 37 -0.02 -11.43 6.82
N ILE A 38 -1.19 -12.05 6.89
CA ILE A 38 -1.44 -13.17 7.82
C ILE A 38 -0.56 -14.37 7.47
N LEU A 39 -0.44 -14.70 6.18
CA LEU A 39 0.45 -15.77 5.74
C LEU A 39 1.91 -15.48 6.11
N ILE A 40 2.40 -14.28 5.81
CA ILE A 40 3.74 -13.82 6.12
C ILE A 40 4.02 -13.95 7.61
N GLU A 41 3.12 -13.46 8.46
CA GLU A 41 3.27 -13.54 9.91
C GLU A 41 3.22 -14.99 10.42
N THR A 42 2.37 -15.82 9.85
CA THR A 42 2.29 -17.26 10.20
C THR A 42 3.61 -17.97 9.88
N MET A 43 4.17 -17.75 8.70
CA MET A 43 5.45 -18.33 8.30
C MET A 43 6.60 -17.84 9.20
N ARG A 44 6.61 -16.52 9.52
CA ARG A 44 7.60 -15.95 10.42
C ARG A 44 7.56 -16.59 11.81
N ARG A 45 6.37 -16.81 12.37
CA ARG A 45 6.19 -17.51 13.67
C ARG A 45 6.61 -18.96 13.64
N GLN A 46 6.54 -19.60 12.47
CA GLN A 46 7.04 -20.96 12.28
C GLN A 46 8.58 -21.04 12.10
N GLY A 47 9.26 -19.90 12.13
CA GLY A 47 10.71 -19.83 12.05
C GLY A 47 11.30 -19.80 10.64
N TYR A 48 10.48 -19.54 9.62
CA TYR A 48 10.97 -19.36 8.26
C TYR A 48 11.58 -17.98 8.07
N GLU A 49 12.77 -17.94 7.45
CA GLU A 49 13.40 -16.71 6.99
C GLU A 49 13.14 -16.54 5.49
N PHE A 50 12.58 -15.38 5.08
CA PHE A 50 12.25 -15.09 3.70
C PHE A 50 12.16 -13.60 3.44
N GLN A 51 12.25 -13.21 2.18
CA GLN A 51 12.05 -11.84 1.72
C GLN A 51 10.75 -11.74 0.94
N VAL A 52 10.08 -10.60 1.03
CA VAL A 52 8.81 -10.33 0.33
C VAL A 52 9.01 -9.16 -0.61
N SER A 53 8.57 -9.30 -1.84
CA SER A 53 8.47 -8.19 -2.79
C SER A 53 7.20 -7.36 -2.54
N ARG A 54 7.12 -6.17 -3.14
CA ARG A 54 5.87 -5.40 -3.12
C ARG A 54 4.75 -6.20 -3.78
N PRO A 55 3.53 -6.22 -3.20
CA PRO A 55 2.41 -6.89 -3.81
C PRO A 55 2.03 -6.22 -5.14
N LYS A 56 1.60 -7.04 -6.10
CA LYS A 56 1.10 -6.59 -7.39
C LYS A 56 -0.31 -7.11 -7.60
N VAL A 57 -1.18 -6.29 -8.16
CA VAL A 57 -2.52 -6.74 -8.56
C VAL A 57 -2.45 -7.68 -9.75
N ILE A 58 -3.40 -8.62 -9.82
CA ILE A 58 -3.50 -9.56 -10.95
C ILE A 58 -4.27 -8.86 -12.06
N LEU A 59 -3.59 -8.62 -13.18
CA LEU A 59 -4.20 -8.08 -14.39
C LEU A 59 -4.87 -9.23 -15.17
N LYS A 60 -5.93 -8.91 -15.90
CA LYS A 60 -6.63 -9.84 -16.81
C LYS A 60 -6.69 -9.25 -18.20
N GLU A 61 -6.64 -10.10 -19.19
CA GLU A 61 -6.96 -9.71 -20.56
C GLU A 61 -8.44 -9.98 -20.82
N ILE A 62 -9.18 -8.93 -21.15
CA ILE A 62 -10.62 -8.97 -21.44
C ILE A 62 -10.81 -8.25 -22.78
N ASP A 63 -11.38 -8.93 -23.77
CA ASP A 63 -11.60 -8.40 -25.12
C ASP A 63 -10.34 -7.79 -25.77
N GLY A 64 -9.18 -8.46 -25.56
CA GLY A 64 -7.89 -8.00 -26.11
C GLY A 64 -7.32 -6.74 -25.43
N LYS A 65 -7.87 -6.33 -24.29
CA LYS A 65 -7.38 -5.20 -23.49
C LYS A 65 -6.91 -5.68 -22.12
N THR A 66 -5.77 -5.16 -21.69
CA THR A 66 -5.30 -5.38 -20.31
C THR A 66 -6.21 -4.63 -19.35
N CYS A 67 -6.86 -5.36 -18.45
CA CYS A 67 -7.76 -4.83 -17.43
C CYS A 67 -7.19 -5.04 -16.03
N GLU A 68 -7.49 -4.09 -15.15
CA GLU A 68 -7.11 -4.10 -13.75
C GLU A 68 -8.32 -4.18 -12.83
N PRO A 69 -8.20 -4.77 -11.63
CA PRO A 69 -9.28 -4.81 -10.66
C PRO A 69 -9.58 -3.42 -10.11
N MET A 70 -10.86 -3.10 -10.02
CA MET A 70 -11.38 -1.85 -9.49
C MET A 70 -12.09 -2.08 -8.15
N GLU A 71 -12.01 -1.09 -7.28
CA GLU A 71 -12.67 -1.06 -5.98
C GLU A 71 -13.63 0.14 -5.91
N LEU A 72 -14.79 -0.09 -5.34
CA LEU A 72 -15.62 0.99 -4.78
C LEU A 72 -15.10 1.30 -3.38
N LEU A 73 -14.50 2.45 -3.23
CA LEU A 73 -13.97 2.95 -1.96
C LEU A 73 -14.96 3.91 -1.35
N ILE A 74 -15.40 3.62 -0.12
CA ILE A 74 -16.29 4.46 0.67
C ILE A 74 -15.47 5.05 1.81
N VAL A 75 -15.45 6.37 1.90
CA VAL A 75 -14.70 7.13 2.90
C VAL A 75 -15.63 8.06 3.66
N GLU A 76 -15.50 8.07 4.99
CA GLU A 76 -16.17 9.03 5.86
C GLU A 76 -15.12 9.79 6.66
N VAL A 77 -15.08 11.11 6.49
CA VAL A 77 -14.10 11.99 7.14
C VAL A 77 -14.72 13.31 7.56
N PRO A 78 -14.22 13.95 8.64
CA PRO A 78 -14.53 15.33 8.94
C PRO A 78 -14.19 16.26 7.77
N GLU A 79 -14.97 17.31 7.57
CA GLU A 79 -14.89 18.24 6.44
C GLU A 79 -13.46 18.80 6.22
N GLN A 80 -12.73 19.06 7.28
CA GLN A 80 -11.35 19.58 7.22
C GLN A 80 -10.35 18.67 6.50
N TYR A 81 -10.62 17.35 6.40
CA TYR A 81 -9.73 16.38 5.75
C TYR A 81 -10.15 16.02 4.32
N VAL A 82 -11.32 16.47 3.88
CA VAL A 82 -11.88 16.12 2.56
C VAL A 82 -10.93 16.48 1.42
N GLY A 83 -10.35 17.68 1.45
CA GLY A 83 -9.43 18.14 0.42
C GLY A 83 -8.18 17.24 0.29
N ALA A 84 -7.55 16.90 1.40
CA ALA A 84 -6.38 16.02 1.42
C ALA A 84 -6.69 14.61 0.89
N VAL A 85 -7.85 14.06 1.26
CA VAL A 85 -8.30 12.75 0.80
C VAL A 85 -8.55 12.74 -0.71
N ILE A 86 -9.26 13.76 -1.24
CA ILE A 86 -9.55 13.87 -2.68
C ILE A 86 -8.25 14.00 -3.49
N GLU A 87 -7.32 14.84 -3.06
CA GLU A 87 -6.03 15.04 -3.73
C GLU A 87 -5.22 13.73 -3.77
N LYS A 88 -5.10 13.06 -2.63
CA LYS A 88 -4.36 11.80 -2.51
C LYS A 88 -4.96 10.69 -3.35
N LEU A 89 -6.27 10.50 -3.29
CA LEU A 89 -6.96 9.47 -4.09
C LEU A 89 -6.93 9.79 -5.57
N GLY A 90 -7.04 11.07 -5.96
CA GLY A 90 -6.91 11.51 -7.35
C GLY A 90 -5.53 11.18 -7.93
N SER A 91 -4.44 11.42 -7.19
CA SER A 91 -3.08 11.05 -7.61
C SER A 91 -2.90 9.53 -7.78
N ARG A 92 -3.72 8.72 -7.10
CA ARG A 92 -3.76 7.25 -7.17
C ARG A 92 -4.78 6.72 -8.19
N LYS A 93 -5.26 7.56 -9.11
CA LYS A 93 -6.25 7.23 -10.14
C LYS A 93 -7.66 6.94 -9.60
N GLY A 94 -7.98 7.42 -8.41
CA GLY A 94 -9.33 7.41 -7.87
C GLY A 94 -10.21 8.46 -8.54
N GLU A 95 -11.40 8.06 -8.93
CA GLU A 95 -12.44 8.93 -9.49
C GLU A 95 -13.52 9.11 -8.45
N LEU A 96 -13.80 10.37 -8.07
CA LEU A 96 -14.88 10.69 -7.14
C LEU A 96 -16.22 10.47 -7.86
N ILE A 97 -17.05 9.56 -7.34
CA ILE A 97 -18.37 9.24 -7.90
C ILE A 97 -19.46 10.05 -7.19
N ASN A 98 -19.36 10.13 -5.87
CA ASN A 98 -20.38 10.76 -5.05
C ASN A 98 -19.77 11.43 -3.82
N MET A 99 -20.37 12.53 -3.40
CA MET A 99 -20.02 13.26 -2.19
C MET A 99 -21.27 13.78 -1.52
N GLY A 100 -21.41 13.54 -0.23
CA GLY A 100 -22.55 14.02 0.56
C GLY A 100 -22.17 14.25 2.01
N THR A 101 -22.94 15.04 2.71
CA THR A 101 -22.79 15.24 4.16
C THR A 101 -23.76 14.32 4.88
N ARG A 102 -23.29 13.59 5.88
CA ARG A 102 -24.16 12.79 6.77
C ARG A 102 -24.51 13.56 8.03
N ASP A 103 -25.57 13.10 8.69
CA ASP A 103 -25.95 13.59 10.01
C ASP A 103 -24.78 13.42 10.98
N GLY A 104 -24.33 14.52 11.60
CA GLY A 104 -23.16 14.51 12.47
C GLY A 104 -21.91 15.21 11.91
N GLY A 105 -21.99 15.81 10.71
CA GLY A 105 -20.94 16.67 10.15
C GLY A 105 -19.78 15.92 9.49
N ALA A 106 -19.89 14.60 9.34
CA ALA A 106 -18.93 13.83 8.54
C ALA A 106 -19.30 13.89 7.03
N THR A 107 -18.30 14.07 6.20
CA THR A 107 -18.46 14.00 4.75
C THR A 107 -18.27 12.56 4.28
N HIS A 108 -19.25 12.08 3.54
CA HIS A 108 -19.26 10.79 2.88
C HIS A 108 -18.75 10.95 1.45
N LEU A 109 -17.75 10.19 1.07
CA LEU A 109 -17.13 10.20 -0.25
C LEU A 109 -17.15 8.79 -0.83
N GLU A 110 -17.51 8.66 -2.10
CA GLU A 110 -17.44 7.41 -2.84
C GLU A 110 -16.49 7.57 -4.02
N PHE A 111 -15.51 6.68 -4.10
CA PHE A 111 -14.53 6.67 -5.19
C PHE A 111 -14.55 5.34 -5.91
N ARG A 112 -14.32 5.40 -7.21
CA ARG A 112 -13.94 4.26 -8.01
C ARG A 112 -12.45 4.31 -8.27
N ILE A 113 -11.69 3.33 -7.78
CA ILE A 113 -10.24 3.37 -7.76
C ILE A 113 -9.64 2.00 -8.13
N PRO A 114 -8.52 1.95 -8.88
CA PRO A 114 -7.80 0.70 -9.08
C PRO A 114 -7.33 0.11 -7.75
N SER A 115 -7.48 -1.21 -7.55
CA SER A 115 -7.05 -1.87 -6.30
C SER A 115 -5.58 -1.59 -5.97
N ARG A 116 -4.70 -1.46 -6.99
CA ARG A 116 -3.29 -1.09 -6.80
C ARG A 116 -3.10 0.32 -6.21
N GLY A 117 -4.06 1.22 -6.41
CA GLY A 117 -4.05 2.57 -5.83
C GLY A 117 -4.28 2.57 -4.33
N LEU A 118 -4.89 1.52 -3.78
CA LEU A 118 -5.14 1.36 -2.36
C LEU A 118 -3.99 0.67 -1.60
N ILE A 119 -3.06 0.04 -2.32
CA ILE A 119 -1.89 -0.61 -1.69
C ILE A 119 -1.10 0.42 -0.89
N GLY A 120 -0.98 0.20 0.42
CA GLY A 120 -0.30 1.08 1.36
C GLY A 120 -1.03 2.39 1.71
N TYR A 121 -2.18 2.69 1.08
CA TYR A 121 -2.91 3.94 1.31
C TYR A 121 -3.51 4.03 2.72
N ARG A 122 -3.91 2.90 3.32
CA ARG A 122 -4.54 2.90 4.65
C ARG A 122 -3.71 3.60 5.74
N ALA A 123 -2.41 3.41 5.73
CA ALA A 123 -1.52 4.06 6.70
C ALA A 123 -1.43 5.58 6.47
N GLU A 124 -1.34 6.02 5.20
CA GLU A 124 -1.36 7.44 4.85
C GLU A 124 -2.70 8.07 5.23
N PHE A 125 -3.82 7.41 4.91
CA PHE A 125 -5.15 7.87 5.25
C PHE A 125 -5.34 8.11 6.77
N LEU A 126 -4.88 7.18 7.59
CA LEU A 126 -4.95 7.33 9.04
C LEU A 126 -4.09 8.50 9.54
N THR A 127 -2.94 8.73 8.93
CA THR A 127 -2.08 9.87 9.25
C THR A 127 -2.72 11.18 8.81
N ASP A 128 -3.20 11.28 7.57
CA ASP A 128 -3.79 12.50 7.00
C ASP A 128 -5.09 12.89 7.70
N THR A 129 -5.83 11.93 8.26
CA THR A 129 -7.08 12.16 8.99
C THR A 129 -6.91 12.18 10.51
N ASN A 130 -5.67 12.09 11.03
CA ASN A 130 -5.39 11.93 12.46
C ASN A 130 -6.23 10.83 13.13
N GLY A 131 -6.49 9.73 12.41
CA GLY A 131 -7.30 8.60 12.87
C GLY A 131 -8.81 8.84 12.88
N ASN A 132 -9.30 9.99 12.42
CA ASN A 132 -10.73 10.33 12.44
C ASN A 132 -11.50 9.89 11.17
N GLY A 133 -10.86 9.16 10.28
CA GLY A 133 -11.47 8.68 9.05
C GLY A 133 -11.86 7.22 9.11
N ILE A 134 -12.96 6.88 8.45
CA ILE A 134 -13.41 5.50 8.21
C ILE A 134 -13.27 5.21 6.73
N MET A 135 -12.70 4.06 6.39
CA MET A 135 -12.47 3.64 5.01
C MET A 135 -12.91 2.19 4.82
N ASN A 136 -13.79 1.96 3.87
CA ASN A 136 -14.27 0.65 3.45
C ASN A 136 -14.11 0.50 1.94
N GLN A 137 -13.77 -0.71 1.49
CA GLN A 137 -13.58 -1.00 0.09
C GLN A 137 -14.31 -2.28 -0.31
N LEU A 138 -14.85 -2.28 -1.53
CA LEU A 138 -15.57 -3.39 -2.13
C LEU A 138 -15.08 -3.60 -3.55
N PHE A 139 -14.83 -4.84 -3.94
CA PHE A 139 -14.47 -5.16 -5.31
C PHE A 139 -15.61 -4.79 -6.28
N ASP A 140 -15.30 -4.02 -7.33
CA ASP A 140 -16.27 -3.47 -8.31
C ASP A 140 -16.00 -3.93 -9.75
N GLY A 141 -15.28 -5.02 -9.94
CA GLY A 141 -15.05 -5.59 -11.26
C GLY A 141 -13.68 -5.26 -11.86
N TYR A 142 -13.60 -5.35 -13.19
CA TYR A 142 -12.38 -5.07 -13.95
C TYR A 142 -12.63 -3.98 -14.97
N GLU A 143 -11.69 -3.04 -15.11
CA GLU A 143 -11.69 -1.99 -16.12
C GLU A 143 -10.35 -1.95 -16.88
N PRO A 144 -10.32 -1.35 -18.06
CA PRO A 144 -9.07 -1.13 -18.78
C PRO A 144 -8.05 -0.40 -17.90
N TYR A 145 -6.78 -0.82 -18.00
CA TYR A 145 -5.69 -0.26 -17.21
C TYR A 145 -5.58 1.27 -17.35
N LYS A 146 -5.66 1.98 -16.23
CA LYS A 146 -5.70 3.46 -16.16
C LYS A 146 -4.32 4.14 -16.22
N GLY A 147 -3.29 3.44 -16.63
CA GLY A 147 -1.93 3.96 -16.71
C GLY A 147 -1.20 3.90 -15.37
N GLU A 148 0.03 4.35 -15.34
CA GLU A 148 0.89 4.26 -14.17
C GLU A 148 0.44 5.20 -13.05
N ILE A 149 0.58 4.74 -11.81
CA ILE A 149 0.48 5.56 -10.60
C ILE A 149 1.91 5.91 -10.21
N VAL A 150 2.22 7.20 -10.17
CA VAL A 150 3.53 7.68 -9.75
C VAL A 150 3.65 7.46 -8.24
N THR A 151 4.43 6.46 -7.84
CA THR A 151 4.77 6.20 -6.45
C THR A 151 6.26 6.41 -6.24
N ARG A 152 6.64 6.88 -5.06
CA ARG A 152 8.06 6.91 -4.70
C ARG A 152 8.56 5.49 -4.52
N GLU A 153 9.52 5.08 -5.34
CA GLU A 153 10.16 3.76 -5.20
C GLU A 153 11.06 3.67 -3.97
N ARG A 154 11.57 4.83 -3.51
CA ARG A 154 12.48 4.94 -2.38
C ARG A 154 11.98 6.00 -1.40
N GLY A 155 12.11 5.73 -0.11
CA GLY A 155 11.89 6.70 0.94
C GLY A 155 12.97 7.79 0.93
N SER A 156 12.64 8.97 1.47
CA SER A 156 13.61 10.02 1.75
C SER A 156 13.82 10.10 3.26
N ILE A 157 15.06 10.26 3.68
CA ILE A 157 15.39 10.61 5.05
C ILE A 157 15.41 12.13 5.09
N VAL A 158 14.53 12.71 5.89
CA VAL A 158 14.37 14.17 6.03
C VAL A 158 14.96 14.59 7.37
N ALA A 159 15.67 15.71 7.39
CA ALA A 159 16.18 16.25 8.64
C ALA A 159 15.00 16.72 9.51
N HIS A 160 15.10 16.47 10.83
CA HIS A 160 14.08 16.88 11.79
C HIS A 160 14.13 18.40 12.05
N GLU A 161 15.30 18.97 11.90
CA GLU A 161 15.58 20.41 12.07
C GLU A 161 16.71 20.83 11.16
N THR A 162 16.77 22.10 10.84
CA THR A 162 17.88 22.69 10.09
C THR A 162 19.15 22.67 10.93
N GLY A 163 20.27 22.20 10.36
CA GLY A 163 21.54 22.11 11.07
C GLY A 163 22.66 21.54 10.22
N VAL A 164 23.78 21.23 10.86
CA VAL A 164 24.95 20.65 10.19
C VAL A 164 25.03 19.16 10.47
N SER A 165 25.16 18.35 9.43
CA SER A 165 25.28 16.89 9.53
C SER A 165 26.54 16.50 10.32
N THR A 166 26.39 15.63 11.30
CA THR A 166 27.51 15.10 12.11
C THR A 166 27.81 13.66 11.74
N ALA A 167 29.09 13.27 11.84
CA ALA A 167 29.49 11.87 11.59
C ALA A 167 28.72 10.87 12.47
N TYR A 168 28.46 11.23 13.72
CA TYR A 168 27.68 10.40 14.66
C TYR A 168 26.22 10.27 14.26
N GLY A 169 25.57 11.37 13.88
CA GLY A 169 24.18 11.36 13.39
C GLY A 169 24.02 10.55 12.12
N LEU A 170 24.95 10.71 11.17
CA LEU A 170 24.94 9.92 9.93
C LEU A 170 25.16 8.43 10.20
N PHE A 171 26.09 8.08 11.11
CA PHE A 171 26.34 6.69 11.50
C PHE A 171 25.07 6.03 12.07
N ASN A 172 24.37 6.69 12.99
CA ASN A 172 23.15 6.15 13.59
C ASN A 172 21.97 6.06 12.62
N THR A 173 21.99 6.85 11.54
CA THR A 173 20.89 6.89 10.56
C THR A 173 21.11 5.91 9.40
N GLN A 174 22.35 5.43 9.19
CA GLN A 174 22.68 4.55 8.06
C GLN A 174 21.94 3.20 8.08
N ASP A 175 21.51 2.73 9.25
CA ASP A 175 20.71 1.52 9.38
C ASP A 175 19.31 1.65 8.74
N ARG A 176 18.83 2.89 8.57
CA ARG A 176 17.55 3.20 7.94
C ARG A 176 17.62 3.34 6.42
N GLY A 177 18.83 3.48 5.88
CA GLY A 177 19.03 3.63 4.44
C GLY A 177 20.42 4.18 4.11
N ARG A 178 20.79 4.06 2.83
CA ARG A 178 22.07 4.57 2.34
C ARG A 178 22.03 6.10 2.28
N LEU A 179 22.99 6.74 2.97
CA LEU A 179 23.16 8.19 2.95
C LEU A 179 24.22 8.58 1.92
N PHE A 180 23.99 9.66 1.19
CA PHE A 180 24.87 10.18 0.13
C PHE A 180 25.47 11.54 0.46
N ILE A 181 25.34 11.99 1.73
CA ILE A 181 25.89 13.26 2.21
C ILE A 181 27.06 12.98 3.18
N PRO A 182 28.17 13.74 3.09
CA PRO A 182 29.26 13.68 4.09
C PRO A 182 28.88 14.43 5.37
N ALA A 183 29.66 14.26 6.41
CA ALA A 183 29.59 15.09 7.62
C ALA A 183 30.03 16.52 7.31
N GLY A 184 29.44 17.50 8.01
CA GLY A 184 29.76 18.91 7.85
C GLY A 184 28.93 19.65 6.78
N VAL A 185 27.91 19.00 6.20
CA VAL A 185 27.00 19.61 5.23
C VAL A 185 25.78 20.17 5.97
N GLU A 186 25.36 21.37 5.61
CA GLU A 186 24.11 21.97 6.08
C GLU A 186 22.90 21.22 5.50
N VAL A 187 21.99 20.83 6.37
CA VAL A 187 20.76 20.13 6.02
C VAL A 187 19.57 20.97 6.51
N TYR A 188 18.49 20.91 5.77
CA TYR A 188 17.28 21.70 6.02
C TYR A 188 16.10 20.77 6.34
N GLU A 189 15.17 21.26 7.14
CA GLU A 189 13.90 20.63 7.43
C GLU A 189 13.04 20.47 6.17
#